data_c326eef258f84e83d048e835509a7b8a
#
_entry.id   c326eef258f84e83d048e835509a7b8a
#
_cell.length_a   1.000
_cell.length_b   1.000
_cell.length_c   1.000
_cell.angle_alpha   90.00
_cell.angle_beta   90.00
_cell.angle_gamma   90.00
#
_symmetry.space_group_name_H-M   'P 1'
#
loop_
_entity.id
_entity.type
_entity.pdbx_description
1 polymer ?
#
loop_
_entity_poly.entity_id
_entity_poly.type
_entity_poly.pdbx_seq_one_letter_code
_entity_poly.pdbx_strand_id
1 'polypeptide(L)'
;MEQLIRFKEEGKTRFIGLSDWSASRIMKYIDIVDPDVVQPLYNVYDIEYETSGLKDHITKNNLGVCFFSPIKHGILTGKYNSIPDFPKGDFRRSVKEFKDMEFIKKMKKNRKKIESRFPSFGEDAIMQSLLGAILFDNPTACVLLGQRNKMQAEIAGRLGKPITKEDCLWILSLYRN
;
A
#
# COMPACT_ATOMS: atom_id res chain seq x y z
N MET A 1 1.40 -26.84 -4.31
CA MET A 1 2.80 -26.35 -4.42
C MET A 1 3.61 -27.10 -5.47
N GLU A 2 3.70 -28.41 -5.40
CA GLU A 2 4.50 -29.24 -6.35
C GLU A 2 4.31 -28.86 -7.83
N GLN A 3 3.05 -28.63 -8.26
CA GLN A 3 2.77 -28.23 -9.63
C GLN A 3 3.34 -26.84 -9.99
N LEU A 4 3.39 -25.89 -9.07
CA LEU A 4 3.98 -24.56 -9.30
C LEU A 4 5.51 -24.65 -9.38
N ILE A 5 6.12 -25.46 -8.52
CA ILE A 5 7.56 -25.74 -8.54
C ILE A 5 7.94 -26.37 -9.89
N ARG A 6 7.18 -27.38 -10.33
CA ARG A 6 7.36 -28.00 -11.64
C ARG A 6 7.24 -27.00 -12.79
N PHE A 7 6.30 -26.04 -12.76
CA PHE A 7 6.19 -25.01 -13.78
C PHE A 7 7.42 -24.08 -13.80
N LYS A 8 8.03 -23.82 -12.64
CA LYS A 8 9.27 -23.05 -12.55
C LYS A 8 10.45 -23.83 -13.14
N GLU A 9 10.58 -25.13 -12.82
CA GLU A 9 11.60 -26.03 -13.36
C GLU A 9 11.49 -26.21 -14.88
N GLU A 10 10.26 -26.31 -15.40
CA GLU A 10 9.96 -26.40 -16.83
C GLU A 10 10.08 -25.05 -17.58
N GLY A 11 10.42 -23.94 -16.87
CA GLY A 11 10.54 -22.60 -17.46
C GLY A 11 9.21 -21.96 -17.86
N LYS A 12 8.06 -22.50 -17.44
CA LYS A 12 6.72 -21.95 -17.71
C LYS A 12 6.42 -20.70 -16.87
N THR A 13 7.06 -20.56 -15.73
CA THR A 13 7.07 -19.35 -14.91
C THR A 13 8.48 -19.09 -14.41
N ARG A 14 8.84 -17.83 -14.22
CA ARG A 14 10.14 -17.45 -13.65
C ARG A 14 10.09 -17.36 -12.13
N PHE A 15 8.95 -16.95 -11.58
CA PHE A 15 8.78 -16.66 -10.17
C PHE A 15 7.46 -17.24 -9.66
N ILE A 16 7.43 -17.59 -8.38
CA ILE A 16 6.24 -18.03 -7.64
C ILE A 16 5.95 -16.96 -6.58
N GLY A 17 4.69 -16.61 -6.38
CA GLY A 17 4.31 -15.59 -5.42
C GLY A 17 3.07 -15.94 -4.61
N LEU A 18 2.93 -15.27 -3.46
CA LEU A 18 1.75 -15.30 -2.61
C LEU A 18 1.04 -13.94 -2.66
N SER A 19 -0.26 -13.95 -2.93
CA SER A 19 -1.07 -12.74 -3.04
C SER A 19 -2.39 -12.89 -2.30
N ASP A 20 -2.99 -11.72 -1.93
CA ASP A 20 -4.32 -11.59 -1.33
C ASP A 20 -4.51 -12.32 0.01
N TRP A 21 -3.42 -12.52 0.74
CA TRP A 21 -3.41 -13.03 2.11
C TRP A 21 -3.00 -11.92 3.09
N SER A 22 -3.46 -12.00 4.34
CA SER A 22 -2.93 -11.16 5.41
C SER A 22 -1.45 -11.46 5.64
N ALA A 23 -0.70 -10.48 6.15
CA ALA A 23 0.73 -10.67 6.40
C ALA A 23 1.01 -11.82 7.38
N SER A 24 0.20 -11.97 8.43
CA SER A 24 0.28 -13.10 9.37
C SER A 24 0.03 -14.45 8.69
N ARG A 25 -0.90 -14.49 7.74
CA ARG A 25 -1.15 -15.74 6.98
C ARG A 25 0.00 -16.06 6.03
N ILE A 26 0.58 -15.06 5.38
CA ILE A 26 1.79 -15.24 4.56
C ILE A 26 2.89 -15.82 5.42
N MET A 27 3.19 -15.24 6.60
CA MET A 27 4.21 -15.72 7.51
C MET A 27 4.01 -17.17 7.94
N LYS A 28 2.76 -17.59 8.16
CA LYS A 28 2.46 -18.98 8.54
C LYS A 28 2.88 -20.02 7.49
N TYR A 29 2.86 -19.64 6.22
CA TYR A 29 3.09 -20.57 5.10
C TYR A 29 4.33 -20.25 4.26
N ILE A 30 5.07 -19.19 4.59
CA ILE A 30 6.17 -18.69 3.76
C ILE A 30 7.27 -19.72 3.56
N ASP A 31 7.64 -20.45 4.61
CA ASP A 31 8.68 -21.48 4.55
C ASP A 31 8.23 -22.73 3.77
N ILE A 32 6.90 -22.98 3.71
CA ILE A 32 6.34 -24.12 2.95
C ILE A 32 6.24 -23.79 1.47
N VAL A 33 5.91 -22.53 1.16
CA VAL A 33 5.69 -22.07 -0.22
C VAL A 33 7.00 -21.68 -0.87
N ASP A 34 7.95 -21.17 -0.09
CA ASP A 34 9.23 -20.61 -0.55
C ASP A 34 9.05 -19.66 -1.75
N PRO A 35 8.28 -18.57 -1.57
CA PRO A 35 7.94 -17.68 -2.69
C PRO A 35 9.10 -16.76 -3.05
N ASP A 36 9.21 -16.42 -4.33
CA ASP A 36 10.14 -15.39 -4.81
C ASP A 36 9.60 -13.97 -4.55
N VAL A 37 8.26 -13.82 -4.51
CA VAL A 37 7.59 -12.53 -4.30
C VAL A 37 6.34 -12.70 -3.44
N VAL A 38 6.07 -11.70 -2.61
CA VAL A 38 4.84 -11.65 -1.81
C VAL A 38 4.07 -10.37 -2.05
N GLN A 39 2.75 -10.45 -1.94
CA GLN A 39 1.84 -9.34 -2.19
C GLN A 39 0.92 -9.12 -0.97
N PRO A 40 1.46 -8.50 0.13
CA PRO A 40 0.68 -8.21 1.33
C PRO A 40 -0.11 -6.91 1.20
N LEU A 41 -1.18 -6.80 2.01
CA LEU A 41 -1.81 -5.51 2.31
C LEU A 41 -0.82 -4.63 3.09
N TYR A 42 -0.53 -3.43 2.56
CA TYR A 42 0.25 -2.46 3.32
C TYR A 42 -0.03 -1.03 2.86
N ASN A 43 -0.16 -0.13 3.81
CA ASN A 43 -0.28 1.30 3.62
C ASN A 43 0.07 2.04 4.92
N VAL A 44 -0.01 3.36 4.91
CA VAL A 44 0.34 4.20 6.08
C VAL A 44 -0.53 3.94 7.33
N TYR A 45 -1.67 3.25 7.19
CA TYR A 45 -2.65 2.97 8.25
C TYR A 45 -2.68 1.49 8.65
N ASP A 46 -2.70 0.56 7.69
CA ASP A 46 -2.71 -0.88 7.94
C ASP A 46 -1.26 -1.38 8.08
N ILE A 47 -0.86 -1.75 9.30
CA ILE A 47 0.55 -2.01 9.68
C ILE A 47 0.87 -3.49 9.92
N GLU A 48 -0.04 -4.42 9.60
CA GLU A 48 0.17 -5.86 9.86
C GLU A 48 1.43 -6.39 9.16
N TYR A 49 1.81 -5.84 8.02
CA TYR A 49 3.06 -6.14 7.32
C TYR A 49 4.30 -5.94 8.21
N GLU A 50 4.31 -4.90 9.04
CA GLU A 50 5.42 -4.61 9.96
C GLU A 50 5.33 -5.45 11.23
N THR A 51 4.11 -5.62 11.78
CA THR A 51 3.92 -6.24 13.11
C THR A 51 3.87 -7.76 13.09
N SER A 52 3.67 -8.38 11.93
CA SER A 52 3.64 -9.84 11.77
C SER A 52 5.03 -10.51 11.65
N GLY A 53 6.10 -9.71 11.54
CA GLY A 53 7.44 -10.20 11.22
C GLY A 53 7.69 -10.41 9.71
N LEU A 54 6.69 -10.18 8.85
CA LEU A 54 6.85 -10.39 7.40
C LEU A 54 7.89 -9.44 6.79
N LYS A 55 7.93 -8.18 7.24
CA LYS A 55 8.93 -7.20 6.80
C LYS A 55 10.34 -7.67 7.07
N ASP A 56 10.60 -8.16 8.29
CA ASP A 56 11.92 -8.64 8.69
C ASP A 56 12.32 -9.87 7.88
N HIS A 57 11.38 -10.80 7.67
CA HIS A 57 11.61 -11.98 6.84
C HIS A 57 11.97 -11.62 5.40
N ILE A 58 11.22 -10.69 4.76
CA ILE A 58 11.48 -10.20 3.39
C ILE A 58 12.86 -9.55 3.31
N THR A 59 13.19 -8.67 4.25
CA THR A 59 14.47 -7.97 4.30
C THR A 59 15.64 -8.95 4.44
N LYS A 60 15.51 -9.92 5.35
CA LYS A 60 16.55 -10.94 5.61
C LYS A 60 16.80 -11.84 4.40
N ASN A 61 15.75 -12.21 3.67
CA ASN A 61 15.83 -13.15 2.55
C ASN A 61 15.84 -12.46 1.18
N ASN A 62 15.87 -11.13 1.13
CA ASN A 62 15.87 -10.33 -0.09
C ASN A 62 14.73 -10.70 -1.06
N LEU A 63 13.53 -10.95 -0.54
CA LEU A 63 12.35 -11.29 -1.34
C LEU A 63 11.79 -10.06 -2.03
N GLY A 64 11.18 -10.26 -3.20
CA GLY A 64 10.37 -9.25 -3.85
C GLY A 64 9.07 -9.00 -3.07
N VAL A 65 8.66 -7.73 -2.95
CA VAL A 65 7.38 -7.40 -2.34
C VAL A 65 6.59 -6.40 -3.17
N CYS A 66 5.28 -6.64 -3.30
CA CYS A 66 4.38 -5.76 -4.04
C CYS A 66 3.18 -5.41 -3.17
N PHE A 67 3.13 -4.20 -2.63
CA PHE A 67 2.06 -3.79 -1.73
C PHE A 67 0.76 -3.55 -2.47
N PHE A 68 -0.34 -4.22 -2.05
CA PHE A 68 -1.67 -3.90 -2.56
C PHE A 68 -2.43 -2.98 -1.59
N SER A 69 -3.43 -2.27 -2.12
CA SER A 69 -4.25 -1.29 -1.40
C SER A 69 -3.45 -0.17 -0.71
N PRO A 70 -2.42 0.43 -1.37
CA PRO A 70 -1.52 1.40 -0.78
C PRO A 70 -2.21 2.68 -0.30
N ILE A 71 -3.40 2.98 -0.81
CA ILE A 71 -4.24 4.14 -0.44
C ILE A 71 -5.61 3.74 0.12
N LYS A 72 -5.80 2.45 0.49
CA LYS A 72 -7.04 1.89 1.06
C LYS A 72 -8.27 2.34 0.28
N HIS A 73 -8.35 1.95 -1.00
CA HIS A 73 -9.44 2.32 -1.93
C HIS A 73 -9.64 3.84 -2.09
N GLY A 74 -8.64 4.63 -1.76
CA GLY A 74 -8.63 6.08 -1.87
C GLY A 74 -9.10 6.84 -0.62
N ILE A 75 -9.50 6.17 0.46
CA ILE A 75 -9.94 6.87 1.67
C ILE A 75 -8.77 7.59 2.37
N LEU A 76 -7.56 7.01 2.38
CA LEU A 76 -6.39 7.60 3.00
C LEU A 76 -5.94 8.91 2.33
N THR A 77 -6.40 9.19 1.12
CA THR A 77 -6.07 10.45 0.43
C THR A 77 -6.77 11.68 1.01
N GLY A 78 -7.75 11.49 1.90
CA GLY A 78 -8.51 12.60 2.49
C GLY A 78 -9.39 13.38 1.52
N LYS A 79 -9.76 12.78 0.37
CA LYS A 79 -10.58 13.46 -0.66
C LYS A 79 -12.07 13.54 -0.31
N TYR A 80 -12.55 12.74 0.63
CA TYR A 80 -13.96 12.68 0.98
C TYR A 80 -14.32 13.76 2.02
N ASN A 81 -15.48 14.42 1.83
CA ASN A 81 -16.00 15.44 2.73
C ASN A 81 -17.13 14.93 3.64
N SER A 82 -17.74 13.82 3.25
CA SER A 82 -18.86 13.17 3.94
C SER A 82 -18.77 11.67 3.70
N ILE A 83 -19.61 10.91 4.38
CA ILE A 83 -19.80 9.49 4.09
C ILE A 83 -20.26 9.35 2.63
N PRO A 84 -19.47 8.67 1.78
CA PRO A 84 -19.82 8.53 0.37
C PRO A 84 -20.93 7.49 0.18
N ASP A 85 -21.87 7.78 -0.70
CA ASP A 85 -22.83 6.79 -1.19
C ASP A 85 -22.24 6.08 -2.42
N PHE A 86 -21.96 4.79 -2.27
CA PHE A 86 -21.42 3.96 -3.34
C PHE A 86 -22.54 3.14 -3.99
N PRO A 87 -22.48 2.89 -5.31
CA PRO A 87 -23.46 2.04 -6.00
C PRO A 87 -23.58 0.65 -5.37
N LYS A 88 -24.73 0.02 -5.54
CA LYS A 88 -24.95 -1.38 -5.11
C LYS A 88 -23.91 -2.29 -5.81
N GLY A 89 -23.25 -3.17 -5.04
CA GLY A 89 -22.19 -4.04 -5.52
C GLY A 89 -20.78 -3.45 -5.45
N ASP A 90 -20.61 -2.18 -5.13
CA ASP A 90 -19.28 -1.61 -4.92
C ASP A 90 -18.67 -2.13 -3.61
N PHE A 91 -17.49 -2.75 -3.70
CA PHE A 91 -16.77 -3.31 -2.56
C PHE A 91 -16.54 -2.32 -1.42
N ARG A 92 -16.36 -1.04 -1.73
CA ARG A 92 -16.13 0.02 -0.73
C ARG A 92 -17.28 0.16 0.27
N ARG A 93 -18.49 -0.33 -0.05
CA ARG A 93 -19.62 -0.39 0.89
C ARG A 93 -19.34 -1.30 2.11
N SER A 94 -18.47 -2.29 1.96
CA SER A 94 -18.08 -3.21 3.05
C SER A 94 -16.93 -2.68 3.91
N VAL A 95 -16.20 -1.66 3.45
CA VAL A 95 -15.05 -1.08 4.14
C VAL A 95 -15.54 -0.13 5.24
N LYS A 96 -15.27 -0.47 6.49
CA LYS A 96 -15.82 0.21 7.68
C LYS A 96 -15.43 1.69 7.77
N GLU A 97 -14.23 2.04 7.34
CA GLU A 97 -13.68 3.40 7.39
C GLU A 97 -14.48 4.38 6.53
N PHE A 98 -15.14 3.91 5.46
CA PHE A 98 -16.04 4.75 4.66
C PHE A 98 -17.36 5.08 5.36
N LYS A 99 -17.71 4.40 6.46
CA LYS A 99 -18.90 4.65 7.26
C LYS A 99 -18.62 5.48 8.52
N ASP A 100 -17.35 5.79 8.77
CA ASP A 100 -16.87 6.53 9.94
C ASP A 100 -16.57 7.98 9.56
N MET A 101 -17.45 8.89 10.00
CA MET A 101 -17.30 10.32 9.72
C MET A 101 -16.09 10.94 10.43
N GLU A 102 -15.72 10.46 11.62
CA GLU A 102 -14.56 10.96 12.34
C GLU A 102 -13.27 10.53 11.64
N PHE A 103 -13.22 9.30 11.13
CA PHE A 103 -12.12 8.85 10.29
C PHE A 103 -11.98 9.72 9.03
N ILE A 104 -13.08 10.01 8.34
CA ILE A 104 -13.08 10.87 7.15
C ILE A 104 -12.55 12.27 7.47
N LYS A 105 -13.00 12.87 8.57
CA LYS A 105 -12.51 14.18 9.04
C LYS A 105 -11.01 14.14 9.36
N LYS A 106 -10.53 13.08 10.03
CA LYS A 106 -9.10 12.88 10.32
C LYS A 106 -8.28 12.80 9.02
N MET A 107 -8.72 12.02 8.04
CA MET A 107 -8.03 11.92 6.75
C MET A 107 -7.98 13.26 6.02
N LYS A 108 -9.07 14.02 6.04
CA LYS A 108 -9.10 15.39 5.47
C LYS A 108 -8.13 16.35 6.18
N LYS A 109 -8.02 16.26 7.50
CA LYS A 109 -7.05 17.04 8.29
C LYS A 109 -5.61 16.66 7.93
N ASN A 110 -5.34 15.36 7.80
CA ASN A 110 -4.02 14.85 7.41
C ASN A 110 -3.63 15.33 6.01
N ARG A 111 -4.58 15.28 5.06
CA ARG A 111 -4.40 15.83 3.72
C ARG A 111 -3.91 17.27 3.75
N LYS A 112 -4.61 18.16 4.48
CA LYS A 112 -4.22 19.56 4.59
C LYS A 112 -2.81 19.75 5.16
N LYS A 113 -2.43 18.96 6.16
CA LYS A 113 -1.08 19.01 6.74
C LYS A 113 -0.02 18.61 5.73
N ILE A 114 -0.27 17.56 4.93
CA ILE A 114 0.64 17.09 3.90
C ILE A 114 0.78 18.14 2.78
N GLU A 115 -0.32 18.65 2.26
CA GLU A 115 -0.32 19.70 1.23
C GLU A 115 0.44 20.97 1.68
N SER A 116 0.28 21.35 2.96
CA SER A 116 0.99 22.48 3.55
C SER A 116 2.50 22.22 3.72
N ARG A 117 2.92 20.98 4.02
CA ARG A 117 4.34 20.63 4.21
C ARG A 117 5.07 20.45 2.88
N PHE A 118 4.38 20.00 1.85
CA PHE A 118 4.97 19.69 0.54
C PHE A 118 4.37 20.51 -0.61
N PRO A 119 4.40 21.84 -0.54
CA PRO A 119 3.83 22.69 -1.58
C PRO A 119 4.51 22.51 -2.94
N SER A 120 5.79 22.09 -2.96
CA SER A 120 6.56 21.81 -4.17
C SER A 120 6.04 20.61 -4.98
N PHE A 121 5.26 19.72 -4.37
CA PHE A 121 4.65 18.59 -5.05
C PHE A 121 3.29 18.95 -5.69
N GLY A 122 2.73 20.12 -5.39
CA GLY A 122 1.46 20.57 -5.95
C GLY A 122 0.32 19.56 -5.73
N GLU A 123 -0.41 19.25 -6.79
CA GLU A 123 -1.54 18.31 -6.75
C GLU A 123 -1.14 16.86 -6.42
N ASP A 124 0.13 16.52 -6.65
CA ASP A 124 0.66 15.18 -6.41
C ASP A 124 1.06 14.94 -4.94
N ALA A 125 1.04 15.98 -4.08
CA ALA A 125 1.56 15.96 -2.72
C ALA A 125 1.04 14.78 -1.89
N ILE A 126 -0.25 14.49 -1.95
CA ILE A 126 -0.87 13.39 -1.20
C ILE A 126 -0.36 12.04 -1.69
N MET A 127 -0.43 11.78 -2.99
CA MET A 127 -0.02 10.50 -3.55
C MET A 127 1.47 10.26 -3.37
N GLN A 128 2.29 11.27 -3.66
CA GLN A 128 3.73 11.23 -3.48
C GLN A 128 4.10 10.92 -2.02
N SER A 129 3.45 11.58 -1.06
CA SER A 129 3.71 11.39 0.38
C SER A 129 3.29 10.01 0.88
N LEU A 130 2.07 9.55 0.56
CA LEU A 130 1.59 8.24 1.01
C LEU A 130 2.43 7.10 0.47
N LEU A 131 2.77 7.13 -0.83
CA LEU A 131 3.55 6.08 -1.46
C LEU A 131 5.03 6.15 -1.05
N GLY A 132 5.60 7.35 -0.98
CA GLY A 132 6.95 7.54 -0.49
C GLY A 132 7.15 7.00 0.92
N ALA A 133 6.18 7.26 1.83
CA ALA A 133 6.26 6.81 3.22
C ALA A 133 6.21 5.28 3.40
N ILE A 134 5.55 4.55 2.51
CA ILE A 134 5.52 3.06 2.60
C ILE A 134 6.68 2.39 1.85
N LEU A 135 7.32 3.10 0.93
CA LEU A 135 8.42 2.57 0.13
C LEU A 135 9.81 2.88 0.71
N PHE A 136 9.95 3.94 1.52
CA PHE A 136 11.26 4.46 1.91
C PHE A 136 12.18 3.44 2.63
N ASP A 137 11.60 2.50 3.35
CA ASP A 137 12.30 1.47 4.14
C ASP A 137 12.01 0.04 3.62
N ASN A 138 11.74 -0.06 2.31
CA ASN A 138 11.41 -1.31 1.65
C ASN A 138 12.07 -1.35 0.25
N PRO A 139 13.39 -1.61 0.18
CA PRO A 139 14.17 -1.42 -1.06
C PRO A 139 13.79 -2.37 -2.20
N THR A 140 13.18 -3.53 -1.89
CA THR A 140 12.70 -4.50 -2.88
C THR A 140 11.23 -4.32 -3.22
N ALA A 141 10.59 -3.24 -2.70
CA ALA A 141 9.17 -3.06 -2.82
C ALA A 141 8.74 -2.27 -4.06
N CYS A 142 7.57 -2.65 -4.58
CA CYS A 142 6.75 -1.82 -5.45
C CYS A 142 5.32 -1.74 -4.91
N VAL A 143 4.48 -0.90 -5.53
CA VAL A 143 3.07 -0.75 -5.16
C VAL A 143 2.15 -1.04 -6.34
N LEU A 144 1.02 -1.70 -6.06
CA LEU A 144 -0.08 -1.83 -7.01
C LEU A 144 -1.00 -0.62 -6.87
N LEU A 145 -0.91 0.29 -7.82
CA LEU A 145 -1.73 1.49 -7.84
C LEU A 145 -2.80 1.38 -8.93
N GLY A 146 -4.07 1.22 -8.50
CA GLY A 146 -5.20 1.17 -9.42
C GLY A 146 -5.51 2.54 -10.04
N GLN A 147 -5.67 2.58 -11.36
CA GLN A 147 -6.06 3.78 -12.11
C GLN A 147 -7.34 3.49 -12.89
N ARG A 148 -8.32 4.39 -12.81
CA ARG A 148 -9.63 4.24 -13.46
C ARG A 148 -9.90 5.29 -14.54
N ASN A 149 -9.01 6.25 -14.70
CA ASN A 149 -9.11 7.29 -15.72
C ASN A 149 -7.73 7.86 -16.07
N LYS A 150 -7.68 8.63 -17.16
CA LYS A 150 -6.46 9.25 -17.69
C LYS A 150 -5.72 10.10 -16.66
N MET A 151 -6.44 10.96 -15.91
CA MET A 151 -5.85 11.83 -14.90
C MET A 151 -5.11 11.03 -13.81
N GLN A 152 -5.68 9.92 -13.34
CA GLN A 152 -5.03 9.06 -12.35
C GLN A 152 -3.77 8.38 -12.90
N ALA A 153 -3.77 7.98 -14.18
CA ALA A 153 -2.59 7.44 -14.84
C ALA A 153 -1.49 8.49 -15.00
N GLU A 154 -1.85 9.70 -15.37
CA GLU A 154 -0.91 10.83 -15.46
C GLU A 154 -0.27 11.17 -14.11
N ILE A 155 -1.06 11.19 -13.03
CA ILE A 155 -0.54 11.36 -11.66
C ILE A 155 0.44 10.23 -11.35
N ALA A 156 0.05 8.97 -11.58
CA ALA A 156 0.90 7.81 -11.31
C ALA A 156 2.27 7.90 -12.03
N GLY A 157 2.28 8.40 -13.27
CA GLY A 157 3.50 8.59 -14.05
C GLY A 157 4.45 9.69 -13.53
N ARG A 158 3.97 10.60 -12.66
CA ARG A 158 4.77 11.67 -12.05
C ARG A 158 5.29 11.37 -10.65
N LEU A 159 4.88 10.22 -10.07
CA LEU A 159 5.29 9.82 -8.72
C LEU A 159 6.72 9.29 -8.70
N GLY A 160 7.27 9.11 -7.50
CA GLY A 160 8.62 8.57 -7.31
C GLY A 160 9.69 9.62 -6.97
N LYS A 161 9.30 10.86 -6.71
CA LYS A 161 10.23 11.88 -6.19
C LYS A 161 10.69 11.47 -4.78
N PRO A 162 11.98 11.61 -4.44
CA PRO A 162 12.50 11.28 -3.12
C PRO A 162 11.82 12.09 -2.02
N ILE A 163 11.55 11.44 -0.89
CA ILE A 163 11.11 12.06 0.36
C ILE A 163 12.12 11.69 1.45
N THR A 164 12.44 12.63 2.33
CA THR A 164 13.41 12.37 3.41
C THR A 164 12.86 11.33 4.40
N LYS A 165 13.76 10.62 5.09
CA LYS A 165 13.37 9.68 6.16
C LYS A 165 12.52 10.36 7.23
N GLU A 166 12.91 11.56 7.64
CA GLU A 166 12.17 12.35 8.63
C GLU A 166 10.74 12.63 8.18
N ASP A 167 10.57 13.04 6.93
CA ASP A 167 9.25 13.31 6.34
C ASP A 167 8.41 12.03 6.24
N CYS A 168 9.01 10.90 5.86
CA CYS A 168 8.32 9.61 5.82
C CYS A 168 7.81 9.21 7.21
N LEU A 169 8.63 9.32 8.24
CA LEU A 169 8.25 9.03 9.62
C LEU A 169 7.15 9.97 10.12
N TRP A 170 7.24 11.27 9.78
CA TRP A 170 6.21 12.23 10.12
C TRP A 170 4.87 11.89 9.43
N ILE A 171 4.88 11.53 8.13
CA ILE A 171 3.68 11.09 7.41
C ILE A 171 3.06 9.87 8.11
N LEU A 172 3.86 8.83 8.40
CA LEU A 172 3.38 7.64 9.11
C LEU A 172 2.73 7.99 10.44
N SER A 173 3.29 8.93 11.22
CA SER A 173 2.73 9.35 12.50
C SER A 173 1.35 9.98 12.40
N LEU A 174 1.02 10.64 11.28
CA LEU A 174 -0.31 11.23 11.07
C LEU A 174 -1.44 10.19 10.97
N TYR A 175 -1.12 8.98 10.51
CA TYR A 175 -2.10 7.93 10.22
C TYR A 175 -2.18 6.88 11.32
N ARG A 176 -1.12 6.71 12.12
CA ARG A 176 -0.96 5.64 13.13
C ARG A 176 -1.37 6.05 14.55
N ASN A 177 -1.56 7.36 14.81
CA ASN A 177 -1.96 7.91 16.11
C ASN A 177 -3.47 8.18 16.19
#